data_d81d14c83b377b61ce57874baefa2ebc
#
_entry.id   d81d14c83b377b61ce57874baefa2ebc
#
_cell.length_a   1.000
_cell.length_b   1.000
_cell.length_c   1.000
_cell.angle_alpha   90.00
_cell.angle_beta   90.00
_cell.angle_gamma   90.00
#
_symmetry.space_group_name_H-M   'P 1'
#
loop_
_entity.id
_entity.type
_entity.pdbx_description
1 polymer ?
#
loop_
_entity_poly.entity_id
_entity_poly.type
_entity_poly.pdbx_seq_one_letter_code
_entity_poly.pdbx_strand_id
1 'polypeptide(L)'
;SLQDVRTEMVLTMEDIGVNVEASHHEVATGGQCEIDLEFSPLLSMADDLLKYKYVVKNVAKLHGLTATFMPKPLFEDNGSGMHVHSSIWKKNKTLMYKKGNYADLSDFALYYIGGILKHAPSLLAFCAPTTNSYKRLVPGFEAPVNIAYSAANRTASVRIPNNYTASPKSKRIEFRCPDPSANPYLAFSAILMAGLDG
;
A
#
# COMPACT_ATOMS: atom_id res chain seq x y z
N SER A 1 17.16 15.53 -9.14
CA SER A 1 16.41 14.37 -8.67
C SER A 1 16.83 14.07 -7.23
N LEU A 2 15.93 13.56 -6.43
CA LEU A 2 16.20 13.17 -5.03
C LEU A 2 16.78 11.75 -4.94
N GLN A 3 17.44 11.26 -5.97
CA GLN A 3 17.92 9.88 -6.03
C GLN A 3 18.92 9.56 -4.93
N ASP A 4 19.91 10.43 -4.70
CA ASP A 4 20.94 10.20 -3.70
C ASP A 4 20.36 10.15 -2.29
N VAL A 5 19.46 11.10 -1.98
CA VAL A 5 18.73 11.13 -0.69
C VAL A 5 17.90 9.87 -0.50
N ARG A 6 17.17 9.43 -1.54
CA ARG A 6 16.37 8.21 -1.50
C ARG A 6 17.24 6.96 -1.35
N THR A 7 18.40 6.91 -2.04
CA THR A 7 19.37 5.81 -1.88
C THR A 7 19.87 5.73 -0.45
N GLU A 8 20.20 6.84 0.19
CA GLU A 8 20.59 6.86 1.60
C GLU A 8 19.47 6.41 2.53
N MET A 9 18.20 6.79 2.24
CA MET A 9 17.04 6.28 2.97
C MET A 9 16.95 4.76 2.88
N VAL A 10 17.09 4.19 1.67
CA VAL A 10 17.05 2.74 1.45
C VAL A 10 18.15 2.03 2.22
N LEU A 11 19.41 2.46 2.07
CA LEU A 11 20.56 1.86 2.77
C LEU A 11 20.39 1.93 4.29
N THR A 12 19.91 3.07 4.81
CA THR A 12 19.65 3.22 6.25
C THR A 12 18.54 2.29 6.73
N MET A 13 17.50 2.05 5.93
CA MET A 13 16.45 1.09 6.24
C MET A 13 17.00 -0.35 6.30
N GLU A 14 17.79 -0.74 5.30
CA GLU A 14 18.41 -2.06 5.24
C GLU A 14 19.35 -2.30 6.43
N ASP A 15 20.14 -1.29 6.82
CA ASP A 15 21.03 -1.36 7.99
C ASP A 15 20.30 -1.62 9.31
N ILE A 16 19.04 -1.18 9.44
CA ILE A 16 18.20 -1.43 10.62
C ILE A 16 17.25 -2.61 10.45
N GLY A 17 17.42 -3.41 9.39
CA GLY A 17 16.70 -4.66 9.15
C GLY A 17 15.32 -4.47 8.52
N VAL A 18 15.06 -3.36 7.83
CA VAL A 18 13.87 -3.15 7.00
C VAL A 18 14.23 -3.47 5.56
N ASN A 19 13.68 -4.54 5.01
CA ASN A 19 13.98 -4.97 3.64
C ASN A 19 13.21 -4.13 2.62
N VAL A 20 13.93 -3.61 1.63
CA VAL A 20 13.38 -2.79 0.55
C VAL A 20 13.35 -3.61 -0.75
N GLU A 21 12.21 -3.62 -1.44
CA GLU A 21 12.05 -4.28 -2.76
C GLU A 21 12.44 -3.34 -3.91
N ALA A 22 12.00 -2.09 -3.87
CA ALA A 22 12.22 -1.10 -4.91
C ALA A 22 12.15 0.33 -4.40
N SER A 23 12.72 1.27 -5.14
CA SER A 23 12.52 2.70 -4.90
C SER A 23 12.57 3.50 -6.20
N HIS A 24 11.66 4.44 -6.34
CA HIS A 24 11.60 5.31 -7.51
C HIS A 24 11.02 6.70 -7.19
N HIS A 25 11.20 7.65 -8.10
CA HIS A 25 10.49 8.92 -8.00
C HIS A 25 9.06 8.78 -8.51
N GLU A 26 8.17 9.61 -8.01
CA GLU A 26 6.76 9.62 -8.34
C GLU A 26 6.34 10.88 -9.13
N VAL A 27 5.06 10.95 -9.49
CA VAL A 27 4.51 11.89 -10.48
C VAL A 27 4.36 13.31 -9.92
N ALA A 28 4.09 13.47 -8.62
CA ALA A 28 3.83 14.79 -8.04
C ALA A 28 5.06 15.71 -8.08
N THR A 29 4.81 16.99 -8.34
CA THR A 29 5.83 18.02 -8.60
C THR A 29 6.72 18.37 -7.41
N GLY A 30 6.25 18.08 -6.18
CA GLY A 30 6.96 18.37 -4.93
C GLY A 30 8.13 17.43 -4.58
N GLY A 31 8.61 16.62 -5.54
CA GLY A 31 9.67 15.64 -5.28
C GLY A 31 9.15 14.38 -4.60
N GLN A 32 7.94 13.97 -4.93
CA GLN A 32 7.34 12.73 -4.43
C GLN A 32 8.21 11.53 -4.80
N CYS A 33 8.40 10.63 -3.84
CA CYS A 33 9.13 9.37 -4.01
C CYS A 33 8.32 8.23 -3.42
N GLU A 34 8.57 7.03 -3.93
CA GLU A 34 8.04 5.77 -3.40
C GLU A 34 9.20 4.85 -3.04
N ILE A 35 9.05 4.14 -1.92
CA ILE A 35 9.94 3.06 -1.50
C ILE A 35 9.05 1.89 -1.12
N ASP A 36 9.17 0.80 -1.86
CA ASP A 36 8.42 -0.44 -1.66
C ASP A 36 9.17 -1.36 -0.71
N LEU A 37 8.45 -1.87 0.29
CA LEU A 37 9.01 -2.83 1.24
C LEU A 37 8.75 -4.26 0.78
N GLU A 38 9.71 -5.16 1.00
CA GLU A 38 9.48 -6.60 0.86
C GLU A 38 8.36 -7.05 1.79
N PHE A 39 7.53 -8.00 1.33
CA PHE A 39 6.45 -8.52 2.15
C PHE A 39 6.96 -9.19 3.43
N SER A 40 6.27 -8.96 4.52
CA SER A 40 6.55 -9.58 5.82
C SER A 40 5.24 -9.90 6.57
N PRO A 41 5.30 -10.66 7.68
CA PRO A 41 4.13 -10.88 8.52
C PRO A 41 3.51 -9.55 8.97
N LEU A 42 2.17 -9.50 9.09
CA LEU A 42 1.39 -8.28 9.33
C LEU A 42 1.95 -7.41 10.45
N LEU A 43 2.29 -8.00 11.60
CA LEU A 43 2.80 -7.24 12.75
C LEU A 43 4.19 -6.67 12.45
N SER A 44 5.09 -7.48 11.89
CA SER A 44 6.43 -7.04 11.50
C SER A 44 6.37 -5.92 10.47
N MET A 45 5.47 -6.02 9.48
CA MET A 45 5.26 -4.96 8.48
C MET A 45 4.78 -3.66 9.13
N ALA A 46 3.95 -3.72 10.16
CA ALA A 46 3.51 -2.51 10.88
C ALA A 46 4.68 -1.85 11.63
N ASP A 47 5.57 -2.65 12.26
CA ASP A 47 6.79 -2.16 12.90
C ASP A 47 7.72 -1.53 11.87
N ASP A 48 7.94 -2.19 10.73
CA ASP A 48 8.84 -1.74 9.67
C ASP A 48 8.33 -0.45 9.02
N LEU A 49 7.01 -0.28 8.87
CA LEU A 49 6.45 0.97 8.39
C LEU A 49 6.67 2.15 9.34
N LEU A 50 6.69 1.94 10.65
CA LEU A 50 7.05 3.00 11.60
C LEU A 50 8.54 3.36 11.51
N LYS A 51 9.43 2.36 11.39
CA LYS A 51 10.86 2.58 11.15
C LYS A 51 11.08 3.33 9.83
N TYR A 52 10.40 2.92 8.75
CA TYR A 52 10.40 3.59 7.46
C TYR A 52 10.11 5.08 7.60
N LYS A 53 8.99 5.45 8.24
CA LYS A 53 8.63 6.86 8.44
C LYS A 53 9.67 7.64 9.25
N TYR A 54 10.26 6.98 10.23
CA TYR A 54 11.31 7.57 11.06
C TYR A 54 12.57 7.85 10.23
N VAL A 55 13.06 6.85 9.49
CA VAL A 55 14.24 6.96 8.64
C VAL A 55 14.05 8.07 7.59
N VAL A 56 12.95 8.03 6.83
CA VAL A 56 12.68 9.01 5.78
C VAL A 56 12.72 10.44 6.30
N LYS A 57 12.08 10.70 7.45
CA LYS A 57 12.05 12.04 8.03
C LYS A 57 13.43 12.49 8.52
N ASN A 58 14.20 11.60 9.12
CA ASN A 58 15.51 11.95 9.66
C ASN A 58 16.57 12.13 8.56
N VAL A 59 16.61 11.23 7.57
CA VAL A 59 17.51 11.37 6.42
C VAL A 59 17.18 12.63 5.63
N ALA A 60 15.90 12.92 5.35
CA ALA A 60 15.52 14.17 4.71
C ALA A 60 16.04 15.40 5.49
N LYS A 61 15.89 15.39 6.81
CA LYS A 61 16.40 16.48 7.67
C LYS A 61 17.92 16.65 7.59
N LEU A 62 18.69 15.57 7.53
CA LEU A 62 20.15 15.61 7.36
C LEU A 62 20.56 16.31 6.06
N HIS A 63 19.74 16.19 5.02
CA HIS A 63 19.93 16.88 3.73
C HIS A 63 19.30 18.29 3.67
N GLY A 64 18.85 18.84 4.79
CA GLY A 64 18.18 20.15 4.79
C GLY A 64 16.79 20.17 4.15
N LEU A 65 16.16 19.00 4.02
CA LEU A 65 14.84 18.79 3.40
C LEU A 65 13.79 18.46 4.47
N THR A 66 12.53 18.59 4.07
CA THR A 66 11.38 18.16 4.88
C THR A 66 10.61 17.08 4.12
N ALA A 67 10.43 15.90 4.73
CA ALA A 67 9.58 14.86 4.21
C ALA A 67 8.20 14.89 4.89
N THR A 68 7.16 14.78 4.08
CA THR A 68 5.77 14.69 4.57
C THR A 68 5.14 13.38 4.14
N PHE A 69 4.32 12.81 5.03
CA PHE A 69 3.43 11.66 4.77
C PHE A 69 1.96 12.10 4.70
N MET A 70 1.72 13.37 4.39
CA MET A 70 0.39 13.92 4.20
C MET A 70 -0.26 13.33 2.94
N PRO A 71 -1.52 12.84 2.99
CA PRO A 71 -2.19 12.22 1.83
C PRO A 71 -2.34 13.11 0.61
N LYS A 72 -2.59 14.39 0.79
CA LYS A 72 -2.70 15.40 -0.28
C LYS A 72 -1.94 16.66 0.13
N PRO A 73 -0.60 16.68 -0.02
CA PRO A 73 0.22 17.82 0.43
C PRO A 73 0.07 19.05 -0.46
N LEU A 74 -0.16 18.85 -1.76
CA LEU A 74 -0.29 19.93 -2.74
C LEU A 74 -1.68 19.92 -3.38
N PHE A 75 -2.29 21.10 -3.49
CA PHE A 75 -3.55 21.27 -4.21
C PHE A 75 -3.31 21.09 -5.71
N GLU A 76 -4.26 20.46 -6.42
CA GLU A 76 -4.19 20.16 -7.86
C GLU A 76 -2.96 19.34 -8.30
N ASP A 77 -2.33 18.60 -7.38
CA ASP A 77 -1.25 17.68 -7.68
C ASP A 77 -1.59 16.26 -7.19
N ASN A 78 -0.79 15.26 -7.53
CA ASN A 78 -1.00 13.90 -7.05
C ASN A 78 -0.83 13.78 -5.53
N GLY A 79 -1.63 12.91 -4.91
CA GLY A 79 -1.52 12.59 -3.49
C GLY A 79 -0.60 11.40 -3.22
N SER A 80 -0.33 11.14 -1.95
CA SER A 80 0.46 10.00 -1.48
C SER A 80 -0.46 8.90 -0.97
N GLY A 81 -0.36 7.70 -1.56
CA GLY A 81 -1.01 6.48 -1.12
C GLY A 81 -0.09 5.65 -0.23
N MET A 82 -0.70 4.76 0.53
CA MET A 82 -0.04 3.66 1.22
C MET A 82 -0.76 2.38 0.79
N HIS A 83 -0.44 1.89 -0.40
CA HIS A 83 -1.11 0.72 -0.96
C HIS A 83 -0.74 -0.53 -0.17
N VAL A 84 -1.74 -1.24 0.34
CA VAL A 84 -1.54 -2.43 1.16
C VAL A 84 -1.71 -3.67 0.32
N HIS A 85 -0.60 -4.36 0.06
CA HIS A 85 -0.59 -5.66 -0.58
C HIS A 85 -0.86 -6.74 0.47
N SER A 86 -1.81 -7.63 0.20
CA SER A 86 -2.18 -8.72 1.11
C SER A 86 -2.18 -10.06 0.42
N SER A 87 -1.60 -11.07 1.10
CA SER A 87 -1.71 -12.48 0.73
C SER A 87 -1.87 -13.33 1.98
N ILE A 88 -2.71 -14.35 1.90
CA ILE A 88 -3.01 -15.26 3.03
C ILE A 88 -2.39 -16.61 2.76
N TRP A 89 -1.72 -17.16 3.77
CA TRP A 89 -0.96 -18.41 3.66
C TRP A 89 -1.36 -19.40 4.75
N LYS A 90 -1.34 -20.69 4.40
CA LYS A 90 -1.52 -21.79 5.34
C LYS A 90 -0.49 -22.88 5.04
N LYS A 91 0.31 -23.24 6.04
CA LYS A 91 1.37 -24.28 5.90
C LYS A 91 2.24 -24.05 4.66
N ASN A 92 2.78 -22.84 4.49
CA ASN A 92 3.64 -22.42 3.37
C ASN A 92 2.99 -22.52 1.97
N LYS A 93 1.65 -22.57 1.89
CA LYS A 93 0.89 -22.50 0.64
C LYS A 93 0.04 -21.25 0.63
N THR A 94 0.09 -20.52 -0.50
CA THR A 94 -0.82 -19.38 -0.69
C THR A 94 -2.26 -19.89 -0.82
N LEU A 95 -3.18 -19.20 -0.17
CA LEU A 95 -4.62 -19.39 -0.35
C LEU A 95 -5.22 -18.52 -1.46
N MET A 96 -4.40 -17.64 -2.07
CA MET A 96 -4.88 -16.61 -3.01
C MET A 96 -4.97 -17.11 -4.46
N TYR A 97 -4.34 -18.22 -4.81
CA TYR A 97 -4.17 -18.66 -6.19
C TYR A 97 -5.06 -19.85 -6.57
N LYS A 98 -5.71 -19.76 -7.74
CA LYS A 98 -6.39 -20.88 -8.42
C LYS A 98 -6.37 -20.63 -9.92
N LYS A 99 -5.62 -21.45 -10.67
CA LYS A 99 -5.49 -21.33 -12.12
C LYS A 99 -6.85 -21.41 -12.82
N GLY A 100 -7.07 -20.52 -13.79
CA GLY A 100 -8.24 -20.51 -14.67
C GLY A 100 -9.44 -19.70 -14.17
N ASN A 101 -9.40 -19.21 -12.92
CA ASN A 101 -10.39 -18.26 -12.43
C ASN A 101 -10.04 -16.82 -12.85
N TYR A 102 -10.90 -15.86 -12.55
CA TYR A 102 -10.63 -14.44 -12.82
C TYR A 102 -9.28 -14.00 -12.21
N ALA A 103 -8.38 -13.54 -13.05
CA ALA A 103 -7.02 -13.16 -12.70
C ALA A 103 -6.25 -14.25 -11.90
N ASP A 104 -6.58 -15.53 -12.10
CA ASP A 104 -6.07 -16.68 -11.34
C ASP A 104 -6.22 -16.54 -9.81
N LEU A 105 -7.25 -15.88 -9.34
CA LEU A 105 -7.61 -15.82 -7.92
C LEU A 105 -8.39 -17.06 -7.50
N SER A 106 -8.15 -17.52 -6.28
CA SER A 106 -8.98 -18.54 -5.65
C SER A 106 -10.33 -17.98 -5.22
N ASP A 107 -11.28 -18.86 -4.94
CA ASP A 107 -12.59 -18.47 -4.38
C ASP A 107 -12.42 -17.78 -3.02
N PHE A 108 -11.45 -18.25 -2.21
CA PHE A 108 -11.05 -17.60 -0.96
C PHE A 108 -10.60 -16.14 -1.17
N ALA A 109 -9.78 -15.90 -2.20
CA ALA A 109 -9.32 -14.53 -2.49
C ALA A 109 -10.46 -13.62 -2.95
N LEU A 110 -11.43 -14.16 -3.70
CA LEU A 110 -12.61 -13.41 -4.12
C LEU A 110 -13.51 -13.07 -2.94
N TYR A 111 -13.72 -13.98 -1.99
CA TYR A 111 -14.46 -13.70 -0.76
C TYR A 111 -13.71 -12.68 0.11
N TYR A 112 -12.40 -12.82 0.24
CA TYR A 112 -11.57 -11.86 0.96
C TYR A 112 -11.69 -10.44 0.37
N ILE A 113 -11.69 -10.30 -0.96
CA ILE A 113 -11.99 -9.02 -1.64
C ILE A 113 -13.41 -8.57 -1.33
N GLY A 114 -14.39 -9.48 -1.39
CA GLY A 114 -15.79 -9.19 -1.05
C GLY A 114 -15.95 -8.57 0.33
N GLY A 115 -15.26 -9.12 1.33
CA GLY A 115 -15.23 -8.59 2.69
C GLY A 115 -14.63 -7.19 2.77
N ILE A 116 -13.49 -6.94 2.12
CA ILE A 116 -12.88 -5.61 2.06
C ILE A 116 -13.84 -4.61 1.42
N LEU A 117 -14.48 -4.93 0.30
CA LEU A 117 -15.42 -4.03 -0.38
C LEU A 117 -16.69 -3.78 0.44
N LYS A 118 -17.24 -4.82 1.07
CA LYS A 118 -18.40 -4.72 1.98
C LYS A 118 -18.13 -3.74 3.12
N HIS A 119 -16.95 -3.81 3.70
CA HIS A 119 -16.56 -2.99 4.84
C HIS A 119 -15.77 -1.73 4.45
N ALA A 120 -15.59 -1.43 3.16
CA ALA A 120 -14.78 -0.31 2.70
C ALA A 120 -15.12 1.03 3.37
N PRO A 121 -16.40 1.42 3.54
CA PRO A 121 -16.74 2.67 4.23
C PRO A 121 -16.22 2.71 5.68
N SER A 122 -16.31 1.60 6.41
CA SER A 122 -15.82 1.49 7.79
C SER A 122 -14.30 1.42 7.85
N LEU A 123 -13.67 0.76 6.87
CA LEU A 123 -12.22 0.67 6.77
C LEU A 123 -11.56 2.04 6.58
N LEU A 124 -12.22 2.98 5.91
CA LEU A 124 -11.70 4.33 5.71
C LEU A 124 -11.45 5.08 7.03
N ALA A 125 -12.19 4.76 8.11
CA ALA A 125 -11.94 5.35 9.42
C ALA A 125 -10.53 5.02 9.97
N PHE A 126 -9.95 3.87 9.57
CA PHE A 126 -8.61 3.43 9.95
C PHE A 126 -7.57 3.67 8.87
N CYS A 127 -7.97 3.55 7.61
CA CYS A 127 -7.07 3.57 6.45
C CYS A 127 -6.88 4.97 5.84
N ALA A 128 -7.87 5.85 6.03
CA ALA A 128 -7.90 7.23 5.53
C ALA A 128 -8.44 8.17 6.63
N PRO A 129 -7.74 8.29 7.79
CA PRO A 129 -8.32 8.77 9.03
C PRO A 129 -8.40 10.30 9.15
N THR A 130 -7.94 11.05 8.16
CA THR A 130 -7.89 12.52 8.23
C THR A 130 -8.81 13.18 7.21
N THR A 131 -9.18 14.42 7.43
CA THR A 131 -9.90 15.22 6.43
C THR A 131 -9.08 15.41 5.16
N ASN A 132 -7.77 15.44 5.27
CA ASN A 132 -6.86 15.52 4.12
C ASN A 132 -6.85 14.20 3.30
N SER A 133 -7.11 13.06 3.92
CA SER A 133 -7.25 11.76 3.24
C SER A 133 -8.30 11.82 2.12
N TYR A 134 -9.43 12.45 2.38
CA TYR A 134 -10.54 12.57 1.41
C TYR A 134 -10.24 13.56 0.29
N LYS A 135 -9.30 14.48 0.47
CA LYS A 135 -8.79 15.33 -0.61
C LYS A 135 -7.92 14.57 -1.60
N ARG A 136 -7.35 13.43 -1.19
CA ARG A 136 -6.63 12.51 -2.07
C ARG A 136 -7.58 11.64 -2.89
N LEU A 137 -8.67 11.16 -2.31
CA LEU A 137 -9.60 10.20 -2.93
C LEU A 137 -10.58 10.89 -3.90
N VAL A 138 -10.03 11.58 -4.90
CA VAL A 138 -10.79 12.33 -5.91
C VAL A 138 -10.35 11.91 -7.33
N PRO A 139 -11.26 12.02 -8.33
CA PRO A 139 -10.92 11.67 -9.72
C PRO A 139 -9.79 12.52 -10.29
N GLY A 140 -9.02 11.95 -11.24
CA GLY A 140 -8.00 12.67 -12.01
C GLY A 140 -6.58 12.63 -11.44
N PHE A 141 -6.36 12.05 -10.25
CA PHE A 141 -5.07 12.03 -9.57
C PHE A 141 -4.59 10.62 -9.17
N GLU A 142 -4.90 9.62 -9.99
CA GLU A 142 -4.49 8.21 -9.81
C GLU A 142 -4.97 7.55 -8.49
N ALA A 143 -5.87 8.20 -7.76
CA ALA A 143 -6.45 7.67 -6.54
C ALA A 143 -7.66 6.76 -6.81
N PRO A 144 -7.94 5.78 -5.94
CA PRO A 144 -9.13 4.95 -6.05
C PRO A 144 -10.38 5.77 -5.69
N VAL A 145 -11.37 5.75 -6.58
CA VAL A 145 -12.63 6.48 -6.40
C VAL A 145 -13.86 5.55 -6.49
N ASN A 146 -13.64 4.30 -6.87
CA ASN A 146 -14.70 3.30 -7.03
C ASN A 146 -14.54 2.16 -6.04
N ILE A 147 -15.59 1.83 -5.30
CA ILE A 147 -15.65 0.63 -4.46
C ILE A 147 -15.85 -0.58 -5.37
N ALA A 148 -14.78 -1.04 -5.97
CA ALA A 148 -14.74 -2.13 -6.92
C ALA A 148 -13.38 -2.83 -6.86
N TYR A 149 -13.27 -3.99 -7.53
CA TYR A 149 -11.99 -4.64 -7.77
C TYR A 149 -11.72 -4.83 -9.26
N SER A 150 -10.45 -4.85 -9.64
CA SER A 150 -10.05 -5.05 -11.03
C SER A 150 -8.61 -5.56 -11.15
N ALA A 151 -8.36 -6.39 -12.18
CA ALA A 151 -7.01 -6.84 -12.51
C ALA A 151 -6.17 -5.78 -13.27
N ALA A 152 -6.78 -4.70 -13.76
CA ALA A 152 -6.08 -3.72 -14.61
C ALA A 152 -6.36 -2.26 -14.24
N ASN A 153 -7.51 -1.94 -13.63
CA ASN A 153 -7.93 -0.57 -13.40
C ASN A 153 -7.36 -0.02 -12.08
N ARG A 154 -6.61 1.09 -12.17
CA ARG A 154 -6.03 1.77 -11.00
C ARG A 154 -7.02 2.64 -10.23
N THR A 155 -8.23 2.89 -10.77
CA THR A 155 -9.28 3.64 -10.04
C THR A 155 -10.13 2.76 -9.14
N ALA A 156 -9.95 1.43 -9.20
CA ALA A 156 -10.59 0.48 -8.31
C ALA A 156 -9.95 0.51 -6.91
N SER A 157 -10.76 0.38 -5.86
CA SER A 157 -10.29 0.31 -4.47
C SER A 157 -9.41 -0.91 -4.21
N VAL A 158 -9.71 -2.05 -4.86
CA VAL A 158 -8.88 -3.25 -4.81
C VAL A 158 -8.36 -3.57 -6.21
N ARG A 159 -7.05 -3.55 -6.36
CA ARG A 159 -6.37 -3.97 -7.58
C ARG A 159 -5.80 -5.37 -7.39
N ILE A 160 -5.82 -6.18 -8.44
CA ILE A 160 -5.14 -7.47 -8.48
C ILE A 160 -3.91 -7.29 -9.37
N PRO A 161 -2.69 -7.23 -8.80
CA PRO A 161 -1.48 -7.14 -9.60
C PRO A 161 -1.37 -8.35 -10.53
N ASN A 162 -1.29 -8.08 -11.83
CA ASN A 162 -1.25 -9.12 -12.85
C ASN A 162 0.12 -9.15 -13.52
N ASN A 163 1.04 -9.90 -12.95
CA ASN A 163 2.34 -10.16 -13.55
C ASN A 163 2.23 -11.48 -14.31
N TYR A 164 2.19 -11.43 -15.62
CA TYR A 164 2.03 -12.58 -16.52
C TYR A 164 3.08 -13.68 -16.33
N THR A 165 4.22 -13.37 -15.71
CA THR A 165 5.33 -14.30 -15.43
C THR A 165 5.40 -14.72 -13.95
N ALA A 166 4.46 -14.27 -13.13
CA ALA A 166 4.56 -14.44 -11.69
C ALA A 166 4.24 -15.87 -11.23
N SER A 167 5.02 -16.35 -10.28
CA SER A 167 4.77 -17.58 -9.56
C SER A 167 3.38 -17.54 -8.89
N PRO A 168 2.67 -18.68 -8.74
CA PRO A 168 1.48 -18.76 -7.90
C PRO A 168 1.66 -18.17 -6.50
N LYS A 169 2.89 -18.23 -5.97
CA LYS A 169 3.26 -17.66 -4.66
C LYS A 169 3.19 -16.14 -4.60
N SER A 170 3.32 -15.45 -5.74
CA SER A 170 3.26 -13.97 -5.80
C SER A 170 1.82 -13.42 -5.88
N LYS A 171 0.81 -14.31 -5.96
CA LYS A 171 -0.60 -13.87 -6.05
C LYS A 171 -1.02 -13.18 -4.77
N ARG A 172 -1.49 -11.93 -4.94
CA ARG A 172 -1.89 -11.02 -3.87
C ARG A 172 -2.97 -10.07 -4.35
N ILE A 173 -3.58 -9.37 -3.46
CA ILE A 173 -4.43 -8.22 -3.74
C ILE A 173 -3.75 -6.94 -3.24
N GLU A 174 -4.13 -5.81 -3.78
CA GLU A 174 -3.65 -4.47 -3.41
C GLU A 174 -4.86 -3.61 -3.03
N PHE A 175 -5.02 -3.30 -1.76
CA PHE A 175 -6.02 -2.34 -1.31
C PHE A 175 -5.42 -0.93 -1.37
N ARG A 176 -5.99 -0.09 -2.22
CA ARG A 176 -5.41 1.19 -2.63
C ARG A 176 -5.91 2.41 -1.87
N CYS A 177 -6.98 2.25 -1.08
CA CYS A 177 -7.56 3.35 -0.30
C CYS A 177 -6.68 3.87 0.83
N PRO A 178 -5.89 3.04 1.54
CA PRO A 178 -5.06 3.50 2.63
C PRO A 178 -4.09 4.59 2.21
N ASP A 179 -3.82 5.51 3.12
CA ASP A 179 -2.82 6.55 2.95
C ASP A 179 -1.80 6.57 4.12
N PRO A 180 -0.67 7.26 3.95
CA PRO A 180 0.40 7.20 4.93
C PRO A 180 0.09 7.87 6.28
N SER A 181 -1.04 8.57 6.45
CA SER A 181 -1.44 9.11 7.75
C SER A 181 -2.03 8.04 8.69
N ALA A 182 -2.41 6.88 8.12
CA ALA A 182 -2.96 5.78 8.88
C ALA A 182 -1.99 5.19 9.91
N ASN A 183 -2.54 4.73 11.02
CA ASN A 183 -1.81 3.88 11.95
C ASN A 183 -1.74 2.45 11.37
N PRO A 184 -0.54 1.90 11.10
CA PRO A 184 -0.42 0.62 10.40
C PRO A 184 -1.00 -0.55 11.20
N TYR A 185 -0.86 -0.57 12.50
CA TYR A 185 -1.41 -1.65 13.33
C TYR A 185 -2.93 -1.72 13.24
N LEU A 186 -3.61 -0.56 13.30
CA LEU A 186 -5.06 -0.48 13.16
C LEU A 186 -5.52 -0.76 11.73
N ALA A 187 -4.87 -0.15 10.75
CA ALA A 187 -5.25 -0.31 9.35
C ALA A 187 -5.09 -1.76 8.87
N PHE A 188 -3.93 -2.38 9.12
CA PHE A 188 -3.67 -3.75 8.68
C PHE A 188 -4.57 -4.76 9.38
N SER A 189 -4.81 -4.60 10.68
CA SER A 189 -5.73 -5.45 11.44
C SER A 189 -7.16 -5.32 10.93
N ALA A 190 -7.64 -4.10 10.69
CA ALA A 190 -8.97 -3.86 10.16
C ALA A 190 -9.16 -4.47 8.76
N ILE A 191 -8.16 -4.30 7.87
CA ILE A 191 -8.18 -4.90 6.52
C ILE A 191 -8.25 -6.44 6.60
N LEU A 192 -7.42 -7.05 7.46
CA LEU A 192 -7.43 -8.50 7.65
C LEU A 192 -8.80 -8.99 8.17
N MET A 193 -9.33 -8.34 9.20
CA MET A 193 -10.64 -8.70 9.77
C MET A 193 -11.77 -8.58 8.75
N ALA A 194 -11.79 -7.47 8.00
CA ALA A 194 -12.80 -7.25 6.94
C ALA A 194 -12.71 -8.32 5.85
N GLY A 195 -11.50 -8.66 5.41
CA GLY A 195 -11.30 -9.71 4.40
C GLY A 195 -11.71 -11.09 4.88
N LEU A 196 -11.48 -11.42 6.16
CA LEU A 196 -11.87 -12.71 6.74
C LEU A 196 -13.38 -12.84 7.00
N ASP A 197 -14.12 -11.71 7.11
CA ASP A 197 -15.60 -11.70 7.20
C ASP A 197 -16.28 -11.94 5.84
N GLY A 198 -15.57 -11.82 4.76
CA GLY A 198 -16.08 -12.09 3.41
C GLY A 198 -16.07 -13.55 3.06
#